data_144c6c570d2d9b9fb2496c8f3d113a58
#
_entry.id   144c6c570d2d9b9fb2496c8f3d113a58
#
_cell.length_a   1.000
_cell.length_b   1.000
_cell.length_c   1.000
_cell.angle_alpha   90.00
_cell.angle_beta   90.00
_cell.angle_gamma   90.00
#
_symmetry.space_group_name_H-M   'P 1'
#
loop_
_entity.id
_entity.type
_entity.pdbx_description
1 polymer ?
#
loop_
_entity_poly.entity_id
_entity_poly.type
_entity_poly.pdbx_seq_one_letter_code
_entity_poly.pdbx_strand_id
1 'polypeptide(L)'
;MNPIYNEYLTFLRDTTKQPLEDLKEGYFWLDKSIIKGFDKQGNEHKFYRVKIENSLERLDCTKLKSYDNIADVNLASWQELIELQKEHLTQLEADSLELIKEKTEKFNTYTSIIPVSMGKDSMLTCHLVRKLYPETKAIFNNTSLDCADTYRMVKTFPNCEIMNPDFGFYQDVEINHMYPTRFARFCCRIYKVGVMVSQLDHNHPYLMWMGMRNEESNTRSSYQDEWVNEQEWGKTCWQGILPIRKW
;
A
#
# COMPACT_ATOMS: atom_id res chain seq x y z
N MET A 1 -9.40 4.21 -0.88
CA MET A 1 -10.59 3.73 -0.15
C MET A 1 -10.16 2.59 0.75
N ASN A 2 -10.55 2.58 2.04
CA ASN A 2 -10.19 1.55 3.02
C ASN A 2 -11.45 0.93 3.61
N PRO A 3 -11.50 -0.40 3.79
CA PRO A 3 -12.63 -1.04 4.46
C PRO A 3 -12.75 -0.58 5.91
N ILE A 4 -13.96 -0.50 6.41
CA ILE A 4 -14.25 -0.07 7.79
C ILE A 4 -14.49 -1.29 8.66
N TYR A 5 -13.55 -1.57 9.55
CA TYR A 5 -13.63 -2.65 10.53
C TYR A 5 -14.32 -2.20 11.83
N ASN A 6 -14.69 -3.14 12.66
CA ASN A 6 -15.42 -2.91 13.92
C ASN A 6 -14.69 -1.97 14.88
N GLU A 7 -13.36 -2.01 14.92
CA GLU A 7 -12.55 -1.11 15.76
C GLU A 7 -12.77 0.35 15.39
N TYR A 8 -12.84 0.65 14.08
CA TYR A 8 -13.10 2.01 13.61
C TYR A 8 -14.56 2.42 13.85
N LEU A 9 -15.52 1.49 13.71
CA LEU A 9 -16.93 1.76 14.03
C LEU A 9 -17.11 2.04 15.53
N THR A 10 -16.42 1.31 16.39
CA THR A 10 -16.39 1.56 17.83
C THR A 10 -15.83 2.94 18.14
N PHE A 11 -14.67 3.27 17.56
CA PHE A 11 -14.07 4.61 17.67
C PHE A 11 -15.04 5.71 17.26
N LEU A 12 -15.75 5.54 16.12
CA LEU A 12 -16.72 6.52 15.64
C LEU A 12 -17.89 6.69 16.62
N ARG A 13 -18.44 5.60 17.16
CA ARG A 13 -19.56 5.64 18.14
C ARG A 13 -19.14 6.35 19.42
N ASP A 14 -17.95 6.03 19.93
CA ASP A 14 -17.40 6.60 21.16
C ASP A 14 -17.11 8.10 21.02
N THR A 15 -16.60 8.51 19.86
CA THR A 15 -16.20 9.91 19.62
C THR A 15 -17.36 10.81 19.21
N THR A 16 -18.30 10.32 18.40
CA THR A 16 -19.46 11.09 17.95
C THR A 16 -20.63 11.05 18.94
N LYS A 17 -20.61 10.06 19.88
CA LYS A 17 -21.74 9.75 20.77
C LYS A 17 -23.06 9.52 20.03
N GLN A 18 -22.97 9.09 18.77
CA GLN A 18 -24.10 8.69 17.96
C GLN A 18 -24.17 7.17 17.89
N PRO A 19 -25.36 6.58 17.91
CA PRO A 19 -25.51 5.11 17.94
C PRO A 19 -24.89 4.45 16.71
N LEU A 20 -25.03 5.06 15.52
CA LEU A 20 -24.51 4.52 14.24
C LEU A 20 -24.73 3.02 14.08
N GLU A 21 -25.90 2.52 14.55
CA GLU A 21 -26.24 1.10 14.59
C GLU A 21 -26.37 0.50 13.19
N ASP A 22 -26.70 1.35 12.21
CA ASP A 22 -26.84 0.95 10.81
C ASP A 22 -25.49 0.69 10.14
N LEU A 23 -24.38 1.17 10.71
CA LEU A 23 -23.05 0.90 10.19
C LEU A 23 -22.57 -0.45 10.73
N LYS A 24 -22.33 -1.40 9.81
CA LYS A 24 -21.84 -2.76 10.13
C LYS A 24 -20.57 -3.05 9.34
N GLU A 25 -19.66 -3.80 9.93
CA GLU A 25 -18.51 -4.34 9.22
C GLU A 25 -18.97 -5.19 8.03
N GLY A 26 -18.18 -5.14 6.95
CA GLY A 26 -18.48 -5.93 5.76
C GLY A 26 -19.23 -5.18 4.66
N TYR A 27 -19.64 -3.91 4.89
CA TYR A 27 -20.46 -3.14 3.94
C TYR A 27 -19.91 -1.77 3.60
N PHE A 28 -19.03 -1.20 4.41
CA PHE A 28 -18.65 0.20 4.30
C PHE A 28 -17.16 0.40 4.09
N TRP A 29 -16.84 1.52 3.45
CA TRP A 29 -15.47 1.99 3.20
C TRP A 29 -15.30 3.44 3.64
N LEU A 30 -14.09 3.77 4.09
CA LEU A 30 -13.66 5.13 4.32
C LEU A 30 -12.84 5.61 3.13
N ASP A 31 -13.32 6.66 2.47
CA ASP A 31 -12.59 7.37 1.43
C ASP A 31 -12.32 8.79 1.89
N LYS A 32 -11.06 9.05 2.29
CA LYS A 32 -10.65 10.29 2.96
C LYS A 32 -11.44 10.51 4.25
N SER A 33 -12.52 11.28 4.19
CA SER A 33 -13.42 11.58 5.32
C SER A 33 -14.86 11.15 5.07
N ILE A 34 -15.13 10.41 4.00
CA ILE A 34 -16.50 10.01 3.62
C ILE A 34 -16.65 8.51 3.83
N ILE A 35 -17.70 8.14 4.57
CA ILE A 35 -18.15 6.76 4.69
C ILE A 35 -19.05 6.47 3.50
N LYS A 36 -18.68 5.46 2.73
CA LYS A 36 -19.34 5.03 1.51
C LYS A 36 -19.75 3.57 1.60
N GLY A 37 -20.71 3.18 0.80
CA GLY A 37 -21.08 1.82 0.53
C GLY A 37 -21.48 1.68 -0.94
N PHE A 38 -21.73 0.45 -1.37
CA PHE A 38 -22.17 0.15 -2.72
C PHE A 38 -23.47 -0.65 -2.67
N ASP A 39 -24.35 -0.40 -3.63
CA ASP A 39 -25.52 -1.24 -3.81
C ASP A 39 -25.18 -2.56 -4.54
N LYS A 40 -26.19 -3.45 -4.69
CA LYS A 40 -26.02 -4.73 -5.38
C LYS A 40 -25.79 -4.61 -6.87
N GLN A 41 -25.90 -3.44 -7.45
CA GLN A 41 -25.56 -3.09 -8.83
C GLN A 41 -24.14 -2.53 -8.95
N GLY A 42 -23.48 -2.27 -7.82
CA GLY A 42 -22.12 -1.72 -7.78
C GLY A 42 -22.08 -0.18 -7.81
N ASN A 43 -23.22 0.50 -7.65
CA ASN A 43 -23.24 1.96 -7.61
C ASN A 43 -22.81 2.47 -6.24
N GLU A 44 -21.98 3.53 -6.24
CA GLU A 44 -21.47 4.16 -5.01
C GLU A 44 -22.52 5.05 -4.35
N HIS A 45 -22.68 4.86 -3.04
CA HIS A 45 -23.50 5.70 -2.17
C HIS A 45 -22.65 6.33 -1.06
N LYS A 46 -22.96 7.57 -0.69
CA LYS A 46 -22.29 8.30 0.38
C LYS A 46 -23.25 8.41 1.56
N PHE A 47 -22.80 8.01 2.75
CA PHE A 47 -23.67 8.00 3.93
C PHE A 47 -23.29 9.08 4.93
N TYR A 48 -22.00 9.17 5.29
CA TYR A 48 -21.53 10.13 6.28
C TYR A 48 -20.24 10.80 5.85
N ARG A 49 -20.06 12.05 6.25
CA ARG A 49 -18.76 12.71 6.28
C ARG A 49 -18.30 12.84 7.73
N VAL A 50 -17.16 12.26 8.03
CA VAL A 50 -16.49 12.36 9.31
C VAL A 50 -15.60 13.60 9.30
N LYS A 51 -15.87 14.59 10.15
CA LYS A 51 -14.94 15.70 10.37
C LYS A 51 -14.23 15.48 11.70
N ILE A 52 -12.93 15.26 11.63
CA ILE A 52 -12.07 15.16 12.81
C ILE A 52 -11.61 16.59 13.11
N GLU A 53 -12.02 17.14 14.26
CA GLU A 53 -11.49 18.39 14.77
C GLU A 53 -10.33 18.07 15.71
N ASN A 54 -9.13 18.54 15.33
CA ASN A 54 -7.95 18.43 16.18
C ASN A 54 -7.99 19.57 17.21
N SER A 55 -8.18 19.27 18.48
CA SER A 55 -7.63 20.08 19.54
C SER A 55 -6.23 19.55 19.89
N LEU A 56 -5.33 20.39 20.40
CA LEU A 56 -3.97 20.00 20.81
C LEU A 56 -3.93 18.87 21.85
N GLU A 57 -5.07 18.54 22.44
CA GLU A 57 -5.20 17.55 23.52
C GLU A 57 -6.08 16.34 23.18
N ARG A 58 -6.92 16.40 22.14
CA ARG A 58 -7.85 15.32 21.76
C ARG A 58 -8.15 15.31 20.27
N LEU A 59 -8.21 14.12 19.71
CA LEU A 59 -8.89 13.85 18.43
C LEU A 59 -10.40 13.75 18.73
N ASP A 60 -11.14 14.83 18.53
CA ASP A 60 -12.58 14.82 18.66
C ASP A 60 -13.23 14.69 17.28
N CYS A 61 -13.96 13.62 17.07
CA CYS A 61 -14.84 13.46 15.92
C CYS A 61 -16.16 14.20 16.19
N THR A 62 -16.21 15.48 15.88
CA THR A 62 -17.28 16.35 16.38
C THR A 62 -18.50 16.50 15.47
N LYS A 63 -18.42 16.17 14.19
CA LYS A 63 -19.58 16.31 13.29
C LYS A 63 -19.64 15.23 12.23
N LEU A 64 -20.71 14.48 12.23
CA LEU A 64 -21.15 13.68 11.10
C LEU A 64 -22.14 14.51 10.26
N LYS A 65 -21.79 14.71 8.98
CA LYS A 65 -22.78 15.17 8.00
C LYS A 65 -23.37 13.94 7.33
N SER A 66 -24.68 13.77 7.45
CA SER A 66 -25.42 12.73 6.77
C SER A 66 -25.66 13.08 5.29
N TYR A 67 -25.71 12.07 4.44
CA TYR A 67 -26.09 12.13 3.02
C TYR A 67 -27.27 11.18 2.76
N ASP A 68 -27.02 10.06 2.06
CA ASP A 68 -28.03 9.05 1.79
C ASP A 68 -28.45 8.33 3.07
N ASN A 69 -29.72 7.93 3.16
CA ASN A 69 -30.17 7.10 4.26
C ASN A 69 -29.81 5.65 3.96
N ILE A 70 -29.12 4.99 4.89
CA ILE A 70 -28.69 3.59 4.75
C ILE A 70 -29.87 2.66 4.52
N ALA A 71 -31.00 2.92 5.19
CA ALA A 71 -32.19 2.09 5.08
C ALA A 71 -32.82 2.07 3.67
N ASP A 72 -32.54 3.09 2.86
CA ASP A 72 -33.11 3.21 1.50
C ASP A 72 -32.21 2.54 0.44
N VAL A 73 -31.04 2.04 0.84
CA VAL A 73 -30.07 1.45 -0.08
C VAL A 73 -29.94 -0.06 0.18
N ASN A 74 -30.15 -0.85 -0.86
CA ASN A 74 -29.89 -2.30 -0.80
C ASN A 74 -28.39 -2.58 -0.92
N LEU A 75 -27.68 -2.43 0.21
CA LEU A 75 -26.24 -2.55 0.28
C LEU A 75 -25.73 -3.94 -0.10
N ALA A 76 -24.68 -3.98 -0.88
CA ALA A 76 -23.88 -5.16 -1.11
C ALA A 76 -22.79 -5.29 -0.03
N SER A 77 -22.61 -6.50 0.46
CA SER A 77 -21.45 -6.85 1.31
C SER A 77 -20.15 -6.82 0.50
N TRP A 78 -19.00 -6.73 1.19
CA TRP A 78 -17.69 -6.84 0.53
C TRP A 78 -17.57 -8.13 -0.29
N GLN A 79 -18.13 -9.23 0.21
CA GLN A 79 -18.11 -10.52 -0.49
C GLN A 79 -18.93 -10.48 -1.79
N GLU A 80 -20.14 -9.90 -1.76
CA GLU A 80 -20.97 -9.72 -2.94
C GLU A 80 -20.28 -8.81 -3.99
N LEU A 81 -19.60 -7.75 -3.54
CA LEU A 81 -18.85 -6.87 -4.44
C LEU A 81 -17.64 -7.56 -5.08
N ILE A 82 -16.93 -8.41 -4.33
CA ILE A 82 -15.84 -9.23 -4.87
C ILE A 82 -16.39 -10.14 -5.97
N GLU A 83 -17.53 -10.78 -5.75
CA GLU A 83 -18.15 -11.66 -6.74
C GLU A 83 -18.62 -10.90 -7.99
N LEU A 84 -19.20 -9.68 -7.82
CA LEU A 84 -19.55 -8.79 -8.95
C LEU A 84 -18.33 -8.39 -9.79
N GLN A 85 -17.16 -8.28 -9.18
CA GLN A 85 -15.92 -7.87 -9.85
C GLN A 85 -15.05 -9.06 -10.27
N LYS A 86 -15.52 -10.30 -10.09
CA LYS A 86 -14.71 -11.50 -10.23
C LYS A 86 -14.06 -11.64 -11.60
N GLU A 87 -14.83 -11.42 -12.67
CA GLU A 87 -14.30 -11.49 -14.04
C GLU A 87 -13.20 -10.46 -14.27
N HIS A 88 -13.44 -9.22 -13.83
CA HIS A 88 -12.46 -8.15 -13.93
C HIS A 88 -11.19 -8.44 -13.12
N LEU A 89 -11.33 -8.90 -11.87
CA LEU A 89 -10.19 -9.28 -11.02
C LEU A 89 -9.40 -10.45 -11.61
N THR A 90 -10.10 -11.43 -12.18
CA THR A 90 -9.46 -12.57 -12.87
C THR A 90 -8.65 -12.12 -14.07
N GLN A 91 -9.18 -11.17 -14.86
CA GLN A 91 -8.45 -10.62 -16.00
C GLN A 91 -7.22 -9.82 -15.55
N LEU A 92 -7.34 -8.96 -14.52
CA LEU A 92 -6.21 -8.22 -13.97
C LEU A 92 -5.10 -9.15 -13.44
N GLU A 93 -5.50 -10.24 -12.78
CA GLU A 93 -4.55 -11.26 -12.33
C GLU A 93 -3.83 -11.93 -13.51
N ALA A 94 -4.58 -12.34 -14.53
CA ALA A 94 -4.01 -12.96 -15.73
C ALA A 94 -3.03 -12.03 -16.44
N ASP A 95 -3.39 -10.77 -16.66
CA ASP A 95 -2.54 -9.75 -17.27
C ASP A 95 -1.24 -9.53 -16.46
N SER A 96 -1.38 -9.51 -15.12
CA SER A 96 -0.23 -9.34 -14.23
C SER A 96 0.71 -10.54 -14.27
N LEU A 97 0.18 -11.77 -14.29
CA LEU A 97 0.98 -12.99 -14.39
C LEU A 97 1.68 -13.11 -15.74
N GLU A 98 1.01 -12.73 -16.83
CA GLU A 98 1.63 -12.69 -18.16
C GLU A 98 2.79 -11.69 -18.20
N LEU A 99 2.60 -10.47 -17.68
CA LEU A 99 3.65 -9.46 -17.56
C LEU A 99 4.84 -9.97 -16.75
N ILE A 100 4.58 -10.60 -15.58
CA ILE A 100 5.64 -11.16 -14.73
C ILE A 100 6.44 -12.22 -15.49
N LYS A 101 5.78 -13.10 -16.22
CA LYS A 101 6.43 -14.14 -17.01
C LYS A 101 7.28 -13.54 -18.13
N GLU A 102 6.69 -12.63 -18.94
CA GLU A 102 7.39 -11.94 -20.03
C GLU A 102 8.67 -11.24 -19.53
N LYS A 103 8.56 -10.47 -18.44
CA LYS A 103 9.70 -9.70 -17.91
C LYS A 103 10.76 -10.60 -17.27
N THR A 104 10.36 -11.68 -16.60
CA THR A 104 11.33 -12.66 -16.07
C THR A 104 12.12 -13.33 -17.18
N GLU A 105 11.46 -13.68 -18.29
CA GLU A 105 12.12 -14.27 -19.47
C GLU A 105 13.05 -13.25 -20.16
N LYS A 106 12.59 -12.00 -20.32
CA LYS A 106 13.38 -10.90 -20.89
C LYS A 106 14.64 -10.61 -20.09
N PHE A 107 14.55 -10.62 -18.76
CA PHE A 107 15.63 -10.30 -17.82
C PHE A 107 16.14 -11.53 -17.07
N ASN A 108 16.27 -12.68 -17.76
CA ASN A 108 16.60 -13.97 -17.16
C ASN A 108 17.98 -14.05 -16.49
N THR A 109 18.88 -13.09 -16.76
CA THR A 109 20.19 -12.97 -16.12
C THR A 109 20.17 -12.08 -14.86
N TYR A 110 19.05 -11.42 -14.59
CA TYR A 110 18.89 -10.52 -13.45
C TYR A 110 18.46 -11.28 -12.20
N THR A 111 18.95 -10.85 -11.05
CA THR A 111 18.48 -11.37 -9.77
C THR A 111 17.11 -10.75 -9.44
N SER A 112 16.10 -11.60 -9.36
CA SER A 112 14.71 -11.18 -9.09
C SER A 112 14.49 -10.93 -7.59
N ILE A 113 13.97 -9.75 -7.22
CA ILE A 113 13.67 -9.35 -5.85
C ILE A 113 12.35 -8.59 -5.76
N ILE A 114 11.72 -8.66 -4.58
CA ILE A 114 10.43 -8.02 -4.32
C ILE A 114 10.57 -7.08 -3.13
N PRO A 115 10.72 -5.76 -3.34
CA PRO A 115 10.64 -4.80 -2.23
C PRO A 115 9.24 -4.82 -1.59
N VAL A 116 9.17 -5.11 -0.29
CA VAL A 116 7.90 -5.19 0.45
C VAL A 116 7.86 -4.17 1.58
N SER A 117 6.70 -3.55 1.78
CA SER A 117 6.41 -2.64 2.90
C SER A 117 5.35 -3.21 3.85
N MET A 118 4.93 -4.46 3.66
CA MET A 118 3.79 -5.12 4.32
C MET A 118 2.44 -4.41 4.10
N GLY A 119 2.39 -3.40 3.21
CA GLY A 119 1.14 -2.80 2.75
C GLY A 119 0.46 -3.65 1.67
N LYS A 120 -0.85 -3.49 1.50
CA LYS A 120 -1.69 -4.29 0.59
C LYS A 120 -1.12 -4.44 -0.82
N ASP A 121 -0.59 -3.37 -1.40
CA ASP A 121 -0.12 -3.37 -2.79
C ASP A 121 1.21 -4.13 -2.94
N SER A 122 2.14 -3.96 -2.01
CA SER A 122 3.39 -4.73 -2.00
C SER A 122 3.17 -6.21 -1.72
N MET A 123 2.19 -6.53 -0.87
CA MET A 123 1.81 -7.91 -0.57
C MET A 123 1.11 -8.59 -1.74
N LEU A 124 0.24 -7.87 -2.46
CA LEU A 124 -0.37 -8.37 -3.69
C LEU A 124 0.69 -8.65 -4.75
N THR A 125 1.62 -7.72 -4.97
CA THR A 125 2.75 -7.93 -5.89
C THR A 125 3.57 -9.15 -5.51
N CYS A 126 3.90 -9.30 -4.23
CA CYS A 126 4.63 -10.45 -3.73
C CYS A 126 3.88 -11.77 -3.97
N HIS A 127 2.57 -11.78 -3.73
CA HIS A 127 1.71 -12.93 -3.98
C HIS A 127 1.74 -13.33 -5.47
N LEU A 128 1.54 -12.38 -6.37
CA LEU A 128 1.51 -12.64 -7.82
C LEU A 128 2.86 -13.16 -8.34
N VAL A 129 3.96 -12.54 -7.93
CA VAL A 129 5.31 -12.98 -8.33
C VAL A 129 5.58 -14.39 -7.79
N ARG A 130 5.29 -14.66 -6.52
CA ARG A 130 5.53 -15.96 -5.90
C ARG A 130 4.58 -17.05 -6.36
N LYS A 131 3.46 -16.70 -6.95
CA LYS A 131 2.57 -17.67 -7.61
C LYS A 131 3.28 -18.36 -8.80
N LEU A 132 4.14 -17.65 -9.52
CA LEU A 132 4.96 -18.18 -10.62
C LEU A 132 6.37 -18.58 -10.16
N TYR A 133 6.97 -17.81 -9.26
CA TYR A 133 8.35 -17.95 -8.81
C TYR A 133 8.42 -17.96 -7.27
N PRO A 134 8.06 -19.08 -6.61
CA PRO A 134 7.90 -19.16 -5.14
C PRO A 134 9.14 -18.77 -4.35
N GLU A 135 10.33 -19.00 -4.91
CA GLU A 135 11.63 -18.76 -4.26
C GLU A 135 12.11 -17.32 -4.41
N THR A 136 11.31 -16.43 -5.04
CA THR A 136 11.74 -15.04 -5.19
C THR A 136 11.82 -14.36 -3.82
N LYS A 137 13.00 -13.80 -3.52
CA LYS A 137 13.30 -13.16 -2.25
C LYS A 137 12.54 -11.85 -2.09
N ALA A 138 11.86 -11.68 -0.97
CA ALA A 138 11.32 -10.39 -0.54
C ALA A 138 12.40 -9.59 0.21
N ILE A 139 12.36 -8.27 0.07
CA ILE A 139 13.26 -7.35 0.78
C ILE A 139 12.42 -6.31 1.50
N PHE A 140 12.58 -6.23 2.81
CA PHE A 140 11.99 -5.20 3.64
C PHE A 140 13.05 -4.18 4.06
N ASN A 141 12.88 -2.94 3.62
CA ASN A 141 13.74 -1.84 4.07
C ASN A 141 13.21 -1.33 5.41
N ASN A 142 13.96 -1.55 6.47
CA ASN A 142 13.63 -1.03 7.78
C ASN A 142 13.82 0.49 7.81
N THR A 143 12.73 1.22 7.77
CA THR A 143 12.74 2.69 7.84
C THR A 143 12.91 3.21 9.27
N SER A 144 12.82 2.33 10.27
CA SER A 144 12.70 2.64 11.71
C SER A 144 11.49 3.51 12.08
N LEU A 145 10.55 3.70 11.16
CA LEU A 145 9.33 4.50 11.34
C LEU A 145 8.05 3.68 11.18
N ASP A 146 8.18 2.39 10.87
CA ASP A 146 7.03 1.52 10.64
C ASP A 146 6.34 1.18 11.98
N CYS A 147 5.04 0.86 11.91
CA CYS A 147 4.31 0.48 13.11
C CYS A 147 4.71 -0.91 13.63
N ALA A 148 4.42 -1.18 14.91
CA ALA A 148 4.78 -2.43 15.56
C ALA A 148 4.24 -3.67 14.84
N ASP A 149 3.05 -3.56 14.23
CA ASP A 149 2.43 -4.67 13.49
C ASP A 149 3.20 -4.98 12.20
N THR A 150 3.70 -3.98 11.49
CA THR A 150 4.59 -4.18 10.34
C THR A 150 5.81 -4.99 10.73
N TYR A 151 6.47 -4.65 11.85
CA TYR A 151 7.63 -5.41 12.34
C TYR A 151 7.29 -6.84 12.76
N ARG A 152 6.11 -7.07 13.35
CA ARG A 152 5.65 -8.43 13.68
C ARG A 152 5.45 -9.25 12.40
N MET A 153 4.78 -8.67 11.39
CA MET A 153 4.53 -9.34 10.11
C MET A 153 5.85 -9.69 9.40
N VAL A 154 6.78 -8.76 9.30
CA VAL A 154 8.06 -8.98 8.62
C VAL A 154 8.86 -10.11 9.25
N LYS A 155 8.90 -10.18 10.58
CA LYS A 155 9.66 -11.23 11.31
C LYS A 155 9.19 -12.65 11.00
N THR A 156 7.92 -12.82 10.65
CA THR A 156 7.30 -14.11 10.33
C THR A 156 7.10 -14.32 8.83
N PHE A 157 7.42 -13.30 8.02
CA PHE A 157 7.19 -13.37 6.58
C PHE A 157 8.24 -14.28 5.90
N PRO A 158 7.83 -15.32 5.18
CA PRO A 158 8.74 -16.30 4.64
C PRO A 158 9.63 -15.71 3.55
N ASN A 159 10.88 -16.17 3.48
CA ASN A 159 11.89 -15.77 2.49
C ASN A 159 11.96 -14.23 2.33
N CYS A 160 12.08 -13.52 3.47
CA CYS A 160 12.17 -12.06 3.53
C CYS A 160 13.48 -11.65 4.22
N GLU A 161 14.27 -10.86 3.53
CA GLU A 161 15.46 -10.23 4.09
C GLU A 161 15.11 -8.86 4.64
N ILE A 162 15.56 -8.57 5.86
CA ILE A 162 15.38 -7.26 6.49
C ILE A 162 16.69 -6.48 6.33
N MET A 163 16.63 -5.40 5.57
CA MET A 163 17.74 -4.48 5.40
C MET A 163 17.62 -3.33 6.39
N ASN A 164 18.64 -3.17 7.23
CA ASN A 164 18.66 -2.16 8.29
C ASN A 164 19.56 -0.99 7.90
N PRO A 165 19.15 0.27 8.18
CA PRO A 165 20.05 1.40 8.06
C PRO A 165 21.10 1.37 9.17
N ASP A 166 22.25 2.03 8.94
CA ASP A 166 23.31 2.17 9.96
C ASP A 166 22.80 2.96 11.18
N PHE A 167 21.91 3.92 10.95
CA PHE A 167 21.27 4.73 11.98
C PHE A 167 19.76 4.73 11.81
N GLY A 168 19.01 4.65 12.92
CA GLY A 168 17.57 4.83 12.92
C GLY A 168 17.18 6.28 12.57
N PHE A 169 15.98 6.48 12.03
CA PHE A 169 15.50 7.80 11.58
C PHE A 169 15.62 8.89 12.66
N TYR A 170 15.19 8.62 13.88
CA TYR A 170 15.27 9.61 14.97
C TYR A 170 16.69 9.93 15.37
N GLN A 171 17.57 8.94 15.35
CA GLN A 171 18.99 9.12 15.61
C GLN A 171 19.66 9.98 14.54
N ASP A 172 19.30 9.76 13.26
CA ASP A 172 19.79 10.59 12.15
C ASP A 172 19.31 12.04 12.26
N VAL A 173 18.04 12.25 12.63
CA VAL A 173 17.48 13.58 12.90
C VAL A 173 18.22 14.27 14.05
N GLU A 174 18.53 13.55 15.13
CA GLU A 174 19.26 14.09 16.29
C GLU A 174 20.69 14.50 15.90
N ILE A 175 21.40 13.67 15.13
CA ILE A 175 22.77 13.95 14.67
C ILE A 175 22.80 15.12 13.70
N ASN A 176 21.91 15.15 12.73
CA ASN A 176 21.93 16.11 11.62
C ASN A 176 21.06 17.34 11.87
N HIS A 177 20.29 17.39 12.95
CA HIS A 177 19.35 18.47 13.30
C HIS A 177 18.38 18.83 12.17
N MET A 178 18.01 17.85 11.32
CA MET A 178 17.19 18.08 10.14
C MET A 178 15.99 17.13 10.09
N TYR A 179 14.78 17.71 10.00
CA TYR A 179 13.55 16.98 9.79
C TYR A 179 13.17 16.94 8.31
N PRO A 180 12.57 15.85 7.81
CA PRO A 180 12.06 15.83 6.47
C PRO A 180 10.88 16.79 6.33
N THR A 181 10.83 17.46 5.18
CA THR A 181 9.74 18.36 4.83
C THR A 181 9.08 17.91 3.54
N ARG A 182 7.97 18.56 3.14
CA ARG A 182 7.35 18.31 1.86
C ARG A 182 8.30 18.54 0.68
N PHE A 183 9.27 19.45 0.81
CA PHE A 183 10.24 19.81 -0.22
C PHE A 183 11.56 19.04 -0.08
N ALA A 184 11.93 18.65 1.13
CA ALA A 184 13.17 17.92 1.41
C ALA A 184 12.83 16.51 1.95
N ARG A 185 12.52 15.58 1.04
CA ARG A 185 12.13 14.20 1.35
C ARG A 185 13.34 13.27 1.45
N PHE A 186 14.38 13.66 2.18
CA PHE A 186 15.57 12.82 2.31
C PHE A 186 15.26 11.45 2.92
N CYS A 187 14.26 11.34 3.78
CA CYS A 187 13.81 10.07 4.36
C CYS A 187 13.41 9.04 3.29
N CYS A 188 12.77 9.46 2.20
CA CYS A 188 12.43 8.54 1.11
C CYS A 188 13.69 8.05 0.39
N ARG A 189 14.66 8.92 0.19
CA ARG A 189 15.91 8.60 -0.49
C ARG A 189 16.81 7.72 0.36
N ILE A 190 17.01 8.08 1.63
CA ILE A 190 17.92 7.36 2.54
C ILE A 190 17.29 6.04 2.97
N TYR A 191 16.11 6.08 3.60
CA TYR A 191 15.54 4.92 4.29
C TYR A 191 14.72 3.98 3.40
N LYS A 192 14.07 4.48 2.33
CA LYS A 192 13.26 3.61 1.46
C LYS A 192 14.04 3.00 0.30
N VAL A 193 15.03 3.70 -0.22
CA VAL A 193 15.78 3.25 -1.39
C VAL A 193 17.25 3.04 -1.05
N GLY A 194 17.87 4.00 -0.37
CA GLY A 194 19.29 3.99 -0.08
C GLY A 194 19.75 2.78 0.73
N VAL A 195 18.97 2.38 1.74
CA VAL A 195 19.28 1.19 2.56
C VAL A 195 19.38 -0.07 1.71
N MET A 196 18.41 -0.30 0.83
CA MET A 196 18.43 -1.45 -0.07
C MET A 196 19.60 -1.38 -1.04
N VAL A 197 19.75 -0.25 -1.72
CA VAL A 197 20.79 -0.10 -2.73
C VAL A 197 22.19 -0.21 -2.14
N SER A 198 22.44 0.30 -0.93
CA SER A 198 23.75 0.20 -0.27
C SER A 198 24.16 -1.23 0.13
N GLN A 199 23.17 -2.12 0.32
CA GLN A 199 23.39 -3.50 0.76
C GLN A 199 23.28 -4.52 -0.37
N LEU A 200 22.77 -4.14 -1.55
CA LEU A 200 22.77 -5.00 -2.73
C LEU A 200 24.19 -5.13 -3.32
N ASP A 201 24.48 -6.29 -3.90
CA ASP A 201 25.72 -6.48 -4.66
C ASP A 201 25.69 -5.67 -5.96
N HIS A 202 26.55 -4.67 -6.06
CA HIS A 202 26.63 -3.78 -7.22
C HIS A 202 27.18 -4.45 -8.49
N ASN A 203 27.69 -5.67 -8.40
CA ASN A 203 28.18 -6.43 -9.55
C ASN A 203 27.09 -7.22 -10.27
N HIS A 204 25.87 -7.24 -9.71
CA HIS A 204 24.74 -7.95 -10.29
C HIS A 204 23.60 -7.00 -10.66
N PRO A 205 22.93 -7.19 -11.80
CA PRO A 205 21.72 -6.49 -12.13
C PRO A 205 20.51 -7.11 -11.39
N TYR A 206 19.54 -6.27 -11.02
CA TYR A 206 18.35 -6.69 -10.29
C TYR A 206 17.07 -6.41 -11.06
N LEU A 207 16.14 -7.37 -11.02
CA LEU A 207 14.77 -7.22 -11.48
C LEU A 207 13.88 -7.00 -10.25
N MET A 208 13.35 -5.78 -10.09
CA MET A 208 12.57 -5.37 -8.92
C MET A 208 11.07 -5.33 -9.23
N TRP A 209 10.29 -6.12 -8.51
CA TRP A 209 8.83 -6.16 -8.61
C TRP A 209 8.21 -5.17 -7.63
N MET A 210 7.69 -4.06 -8.13
CA MET A 210 7.27 -2.94 -7.29
C MET A 210 5.74 -2.82 -7.23
N GLY A 211 5.21 -2.79 -6.01
CA GLY A 211 3.78 -2.65 -5.74
C GLY A 211 3.32 -1.20 -5.82
N MET A 212 3.19 -0.65 -7.02
CA MET A 212 2.68 0.70 -7.26
C MET A 212 1.52 0.68 -8.26
N ARG A 213 0.48 1.47 -8.00
CA ARG A 213 -0.70 1.61 -8.84
C ARG A 213 -0.83 3.02 -9.42
N ASN A 214 -1.40 3.12 -10.60
CA ASN A 214 -1.65 4.40 -11.28
C ASN A 214 -2.51 5.37 -10.46
N GLU A 215 -3.51 4.83 -9.77
CA GLU A 215 -4.51 5.61 -9.03
C GLU A 215 -3.97 6.29 -7.75
N GLU A 216 -2.78 5.93 -7.30
CA GLU A 216 -2.26 6.45 -6.03
C GLU A 216 -1.88 7.93 -6.07
N SER A 217 -1.50 8.46 -7.24
CA SER A 217 -1.23 9.88 -7.44
C SER A 217 -1.14 10.25 -8.92
N ASN A 218 -1.33 11.53 -9.23
CA ASN A 218 -1.16 12.06 -10.60
C ASN A 218 0.26 11.81 -11.17
N THR A 219 1.28 11.78 -10.33
CA THR A 219 2.64 11.45 -10.76
C THR A 219 2.76 9.98 -11.15
N ARG A 220 2.10 9.07 -10.40
CA ARG A 220 2.15 7.64 -10.70
C ARG A 220 1.32 7.24 -11.90
N SER A 221 0.29 8.02 -12.25
CA SER A 221 -0.53 7.77 -13.45
C SER A 221 0.27 7.85 -14.75
N SER A 222 1.41 8.57 -14.74
CA SER A 222 2.32 8.68 -15.89
C SER A 222 3.39 7.59 -15.94
N TYR A 223 3.51 6.73 -14.93
CA TYR A 223 4.50 5.66 -14.92
C TYR A 223 4.17 4.60 -15.97
N GLN A 224 5.20 4.05 -16.57
CA GLN A 224 5.11 2.90 -17.47
C GLN A 224 5.21 1.60 -16.66
N ASP A 225 4.94 0.46 -17.31
CA ASP A 225 5.02 -0.86 -16.68
C ASP A 225 6.46 -1.23 -16.28
N GLU A 226 7.44 -0.62 -16.93
CA GLU A 226 8.86 -0.83 -16.63
C GLU A 226 9.64 0.49 -16.68
N TRP A 227 10.67 0.60 -15.87
CA TRP A 227 11.68 1.64 -15.97
C TRP A 227 13.06 1.14 -15.55
N VAL A 228 14.11 1.76 -16.08
CA VAL A 228 15.49 1.50 -15.72
C VAL A 228 16.00 2.61 -14.83
N ASN A 229 16.65 2.27 -13.74
CA ASN A 229 17.37 3.20 -12.90
C ASN A 229 18.88 2.90 -12.96
N GLU A 230 19.55 3.51 -13.92
CA GLU A 230 20.98 3.33 -14.13
C GLU A 230 21.83 4.40 -13.43
N GLN A 231 21.25 5.51 -13.00
CA GLN A 231 22.02 6.73 -12.72
C GLN A 231 21.93 7.27 -11.29
N GLU A 232 20.84 7.07 -10.56
CA GLU A 232 20.67 7.75 -9.28
C GLU A 232 21.51 7.17 -8.12
N TRP A 233 22.02 5.96 -8.26
CA TRP A 233 22.66 5.21 -7.18
C TRP A 233 24.01 4.61 -7.56
N GLY A 234 24.62 5.16 -8.53
CA GLY A 234 26.05 5.12 -8.86
C GLY A 234 26.62 3.82 -9.41
N LYS A 235 26.12 2.63 -9.08
CA LYS A 235 26.69 1.35 -9.54
C LYS A 235 25.71 0.21 -9.67
N THR A 236 24.58 0.24 -8.98
CA THR A 236 23.61 -0.86 -9.02
C THR A 236 22.65 -0.66 -10.18
N CYS A 237 22.72 -1.53 -11.17
CA CYS A 237 21.75 -1.58 -12.26
C CYS A 237 20.50 -2.33 -11.78
N TRP A 238 19.33 -1.70 -11.87
CA TRP A 238 18.07 -2.38 -11.61
C TRP A 238 16.96 -1.96 -12.56
N GLN A 239 16.13 -2.94 -12.88
CA GLN A 239 14.96 -2.80 -13.71
C GLN A 239 13.71 -2.89 -12.85
N GLY A 240 12.94 -1.83 -12.76
CA GLY A 240 11.67 -1.81 -12.03
C GLY A 240 10.52 -2.26 -12.89
N ILE A 241 9.68 -3.17 -12.39
CA ILE A 241 8.45 -3.64 -13.05
C ILE A 241 7.27 -3.40 -12.11
N LEU A 242 6.15 -2.94 -12.67
CA LEU A 242 4.91 -2.61 -11.96
C LEU A 242 3.78 -3.59 -12.32
N PRO A 243 3.75 -4.81 -11.75
CA PRO A 243 2.77 -5.82 -12.15
C PRO A 243 1.32 -5.44 -11.86
N ILE A 244 1.12 -4.61 -10.83
CA ILE A 244 -0.22 -4.19 -10.36
C ILE A 244 -0.57 -2.75 -10.75
N ARG A 245 0.10 -2.18 -11.74
CA ARG A 245 -0.09 -0.78 -12.12
C ARG A 245 -1.54 -0.42 -12.47
N LYS A 246 -2.26 -1.34 -13.06
CA LYS A 246 -3.65 -1.17 -13.55
C LYS A 246 -4.72 -1.64 -12.54
N TRP A 247 -4.33 -2.14 -11.39
CA TRP A 247 -5.26 -2.63 -10.34
C TRP A 247 -6.00 -1.50 -9.65
#